data_170bba298c8a27a13df9788020f705f9
#
_entry.id   170bba298c8a27a13df9788020f705f9
#
_cell.length_a   1.000
_cell.length_b   1.000
_cell.length_c   1.000
_cell.angle_alpha   90.00
_cell.angle_beta   90.00
_cell.angle_gamma   90.00
#
_symmetry.space_group_name_H-M   'P 1'
#
loop_
_entity.id
_entity.type
_entity.pdbx_description
1 polymer ?
#
loop_
_entity_poly.entity_id
_entity_poly.type
_entity_poly.pdbx_seq_one_letter_code
_entity_poly.pdbx_strand_id
1 'polypeptide(L)'
;MSDVDATNEPGAVQDPQAGRRRILQVCGSAAGGVRAHLADCARLLAADGHDVIVEAPAAVLDGLDIEPARAEPLEIGPRPSLNDTLAVARLRRLGRRADVLHAHGLRAGALAALALGR
;
A
#
# COMPACT_ATOMS: atom_id res chain seq x y z
N MET A 1 0.00 -29.41 -0.04
CA MET A 1 -0.63 -29.08 -0.18
C MET A 1 -1.21 -28.37 -0.23
N SER A 2 -1.47 -28.14 -0.67
CA SER A 2 -2.07 -27.47 -0.75
C SER A 2 -3.06 -27.46 -0.58
N ASP A 3 -3.34 -27.31 -0.38
CA ASP A 3 -4.28 -27.28 -0.16
C ASP A 3 -5.18 -27.12 -0.88
N VAL A 4 -5.42 -27.88 -1.46
CA VAL A 4 -6.39 -27.73 -2.06
C VAL A 4 -7.42 -27.26 -1.44
N ASP A 5 -7.89 -26.51 -1.76
CA ASP A 5 -8.52 -25.81 -1.13
C ASP A 5 -9.91 -26.05 -1.18
N ALA A 6 -10.45 -26.28 -0.12
CA ALA A 6 -11.87 -26.51 0.01
C ALA A 6 -12.70 -25.37 -0.51
N THR A 7 -12.13 -24.21 -0.57
CA THR A 7 -12.87 -23.05 -1.06
C THR A 7 -13.14 -23.13 -2.55
N ASN A 8 -12.52 -24.08 -3.25
CA ASN A 8 -12.72 -24.20 -4.68
C ASN A 8 -13.53 -25.43 -5.03
N GLU A 9 -14.45 -25.79 -4.20
CA GLU A 9 -15.30 -26.94 -4.50
C GLU A 9 -16.11 -26.70 -5.75
N PRO A 10 -16.30 -27.73 -6.55
CA PRO A 10 -17.13 -27.62 -7.75
C PRO A 10 -18.54 -27.17 -7.39
N GLY A 11 -19.06 -26.24 -8.13
CA GLY A 11 -20.40 -25.74 -7.90
C GLY A 11 -20.52 -24.63 -6.89
N ALA A 12 -19.43 -24.31 -6.19
CA ALA A 12 -19.47 -23.20 -5.26
C ALA A 12 -19.58 -21.88 -6.02
N VAL A 13 -20.46 -21.00 -5.55
CA VAL A 13 -20.57 -19.67 -6.12
C VAL A 13 -19.62 -18.78 -5.36
N GLN A 14 -18.64 -18.23 -6.05
CA GLN A 14 -17.68 -17.33 -5.45
C GLN A 14 -18.20 -15.90 -5.55
N ASP A 15 -18.17 -15.21 -4.42
CA ASP A 15 -18.42 -13.78 -4.41
C ASP A 15 -17.23 -13.11 -5.11
N PRO A 16 -17.45 -12.30 -6.16
CA PRO A 16 -16.33 -11.63 -6.84
C PRO A 16 -15.51 -10.74 -5.90
N GLN A 17 -16.11 -10.32 -4.78
CA GLN A 17 -15.40 -9.50 -3.80
C GLN A 17 -14.70 -10.33 -2.73
N ALA A 18 -14.93 -11.65 -2.72
CA ALA A 18 -14.31 -12.52 -1.72
C ALA A 18 -12.80 -12.51 -1.91
N GLY A 19 -12.06 -12.28 -0.84
CA GLY A 19 -10.61 -12.20 -0.89
C GLY A 19 -10.06 -10.87 -1.33
N ARG A 20 -10.90 -9.97 -1.85
CA ARG A 20 -10.46 -8.64 -2.24
C ARG A 20 -10.14 -7.82 -1.00
N ARG A 21 -9.00 -7.16 -1.01
CA ARG A 21 -8.54 -6.32 0.10
C ARG A 21 -8.30 -4.90 -0.37
N ARG A 22 -8.42 -3.97 0.54
CA ARG A 22 -7.97 -2.60 0.33
C ARG A 22 -6.57 -2.52 0.92
N ILE A 23 -5.60 -2.28 0.07
CA ILE A 23 -4.19 -2.30 0.44
C ILE A 23 -3.61 -0.92 0.24
N LEU A 24 -3.04 -0.38 1.30
CA LEU A 24 -2.36 0.90 1.26
C LEU A 24 -0.86 0.62 1.29
N GLN A 25 -0.17 1.03 0.23
CA GLN A 25 1.28 0.93 0.13
C GLN A 25 1.85 2.30 0.43
N VAL A 26 2.73 2.41 1.39
CA VAL A 26 3.31 3.68 1.81
C VAL A 26 4.81 3.63 1.66
N CYS A 27 5.39 4.67 1.07
CA CYS A 27 6.83 4.78 0.89
C CYS A 27 7.26 6.22 1.15
N GLY A 28 8.41 6.41 1.77
CA GLY A 28 9.01 7.72 1.88
C GLY A 28 9.92 8.01 0.70
N SER A 29 10.88 8.90 0.89
CA SER A 29 11.89 9.17 -0.13
C SER A 29 12.60 7.88 -0.48
N ALA A 30 12.64 7.57 -1.76
CA ALA A 30 13.22 6.31 -2.22
C ALA A 30 13.72 6.43 -3.64
N ALA A 31 14.69 5.61 -3.96
CA ALA A 31 15.22 5.50 -5.31
C ALA A 31 15.66 4.06 -5.52
N GLY A 32 15.98 3.71 -6.76
CA GLY A 32 16.55 2.42 -7.09
C GLY A 32 15.65 1.26 -6.73
N GLY A 33 16.19 0.29 -6.00
CA GLY A 33 15.50 -0.97 -5.73
C GLY A 33 14.22 -0.83 -4.92
N VAL A 34 14.17 0.10 -3.97
CA VAL A 34 12.96 0.30 -3.17
C VAL A 34 11.82 0.80 -4.04
N ARG A 35 12.13 1.75 -4.92
CA ARG A 35 11.14 2.31 -5.84
C ARG A 35 10.61 1.23 -6.79
N ALA A 36 11.51 0.41 -7.34
CA ALA A 36 11.12 -0.68 -8.23
C ALA A 36 10.27 -1.72 -7.50
N HIS A 37 10.65 -2.06 -6.28
CA HIS A 37 9.90 -3.03 -5.48
C HIS A 37 8.50 -2.53 -5.15
N LEU A 38 8.37 -1.24 -4.82
CA LEU A 38 7.07 -0.61 -4.59
C LEU A 38 6.17 -0.76 -5.81
N ALA A 39 6.70 -0.48 -7.00
CA ALA A 39 5.93 -0.59 -8.22
C ALA A 39 5.51 -2.03 -8.50
N ASP A 40 6.40 -2.97 -8.32
CA ASP A 40 6.10 -4.38 -8.55
C ASP A 40 5.02 -4.88 -7.59
N CYS A 41 5.13 -4.56 -6.31
CA CYS A 41 4.13 -4.94 -5.33
C CYS A 41 2.76 -4.37 -5.68
N ALA A 42 2.73 -3.08 -6.04
CA ALA A 42 1.47 -2.42 -6.37
C ALA A 42 0.81 -3.05 -7.59
N ARG A 43 1.58 -3.28 -8.65
CA ARG A 43 1.03 -3.87 -9.88
C ARG A 43 0.53 -5.28 -9.64
N LEU A 44 1.31 -6.10 -8.97
CA LEU A 44 0.96 -7.51 -8.77
C LEU A 44 -0.27 -7.65 -7.89
N LEU A 45 -0.36 -6.87 -6.82
CA LEU A 45 -1.52 -6.92 -5.94
C LEU A 45 -2.77 -6.41 -6.64
N ALA A 46 -2.64 -5.33 -7.41
CA ALA A 46 -3.77 -4.79 -8.15
C ALA A 46 -4.22 -5.75 -9.26
N ALA A 47 -3.27 -6.39 -9.93
CA ALA A 47 -3.59 -7.37 -10.96
C ALA A 47 -4.30 -8.58 -10.37
N ASP A 48 -4.02 -8.87 -9.09
CA ASP A 48 -4.65 -9.98 -8.39
C ASP A 48 -6.04 -9.63 -7.85
N GLY A 49 -6.54 -8.45 -8.16
CA GLY A 49 -7.90 -8.04 -7.84
C GLY A 49 -8.05 -7.17 -6.60
N HIS A 50 -6.95 -6.82 -5.96
CA HIS A 50 -7.03 -5.96 -4.78
C HIS A 50 -7.15 -4.50 -5.16
N ASP A 51 -7.75 -3.72 -4.25
CA ASP A 51 -7.83 -2.27 -4.41
C ASP A 51 -6.59 -1.67 -3.77
N VAL A 52 -5.65 -1.21 -4.57
CA VAL A 52 -4.35 -0.77 -4.10
C VAL A 52 -4.17 0.72 -4.29
N ILE A 53 -3.76 1.40 -3.23
CA ILE A 53 -3.41 2.82 -3.28
C ILE A 53 -1.95 2.94 -2.84
N VAL A 54 -1.15 3.66 -3.62
CA VAL A 54 0.24 3.92 -3.30
C VAL A 54 0.36 5.36 -2.83
N GLU A 55 0.83 5.55 -1.60
CA GLU A 55 1.10 6.87 -1.03
C GLU A 55 2.61 7.02 -0.95
N ALA A 56 3.14 7.99 -1.64
CA ALA A 56 4.58 8.26 -1.66
C ALA A 56 4.82 9.70 -2.10
N PRO A 57 6.03 10.24 -1.86
CA PRO A 57 6.35 11.58 -2.36
C PRO A 57 6.17 11.67 -3.88
N ALA A 58 5.75 12.83 -4.34
CA ALA A 58 5.52 13.05 -5.76
C ALA A 58 6.74 12.66 -6.59
N ALA A 59 7.94 12.93 -6.09
CA ALA A 59 9.16 12.59 -6.80
C ALA A 59 9.36 11.08 -6.98
N VAL A 60 8.86 10.29 -6.02
CA VAL A 60 8.92 8.83 -6.11
C VAL A 60 7.89 8.32 -7.12
N LEU A 61 6.72 8.93 -7.14
CA LEU A 61 5.63 8.51 -8.02
C LEU A 61 5.84 8.91 -9.47
N ASP A 62 6.67 9.90 -9.72
CA ASP A 62 6.90 10.42 -11.06
C ASP A 62 7.45 9.33 -11.97
N GLY A 63 6.72 9.03 -13.02
CA GLY A 63 7.12 8.00 -13.98
C GLY A 63 7.04 6.57 -13.46
N LEU A 64 6.45 6.37 -12.28
CA LEU A 64 6.35 5.03 -11.71
C LEU A 64 5.16 4.30 -12.30
N ASP A 65 5.40 3.12 -12.85
CA ASP A 65 4.34 2.32 -13.45
C ASP A 65 3.74 1.41 -12.39
N ILE A 66 2.55 1.80 -11.92
CA ILE A 66 1.84 1.03 -10.89
C ILE A 66 0.44 0.60 -11.33
N GLU A 67 0.06 0.89 -12.56
CA GLU A 67 -1.28 0.53 -13.02
C GLU A 67 -1.53 -0.96 -12.89
N PRO A 68 -2.71 -1.38 -12.44
CA PRO A 68 -3.92 -0.56 -12.23
C PRO A 68 -4.07 0.02 -10.83
N ALA A 69 -3.05 0.01 -10.00
CA ALA A 69 -3.11 0.67 -8.69
C ALA A 69 -3.23 2.18 -8.85
N ARG A 70 -3.76 2.85 -7.83
CA ARG A 70 -3.87 4.30 -7.81
C ARG A 70 -2.73 4.89 -7.02
N ALA A 71 -2.34 6.11 -7.33
CA ALA A 71 -1.28 6.81 -6.64
C ALA A 71 -1.80 8.10 -6.04
N GLU A 72 -1.36 8.42 -4.84
CA GLU A 72 -1.66 9.69 -4.19
C GLU A 72 -0.39 10.23 -3.57
N PRO A 73 -0.02 11.48 -3.84
CA PRO A 73 1.19 12.04 -3.25
C PRO A 73 1.09 12.19 -1.74
N LEU A 74 2.12 11.78 -1.05
CA LEU A 74 2.26 11.99 0.38
C LEU A 74 3.72 12.28 0.66
N GLU A 75 4.01 13.48 1.10
CA GLU A 75 5.39 13.88 1.30
C GLU A 75 5.92 13.36 2.63
N ILE A 76 6.86 12.45 2.54
CA ILE A 76 7.60 11.93 3.68
C ILE A 76 9.07 12.08 3.34
N GLY A 77 9.71 13.02 3.97
CA GLY A 77 11.13 13.28 3.74
C GLY A 77 12.03 12.31 4.50
N PRO A 78 13.33 12.35 4.27
CA PRO A 78 14.27 11.46 4.92
C PRO A 78 14.50 11.77 6.39
N ARG A 79 14.10 12.94 6.84
CA ARG A 79 14.29 13.40 8.22
C ARG A 79 12.96 13.84 8.82
N PRO A 80 12.80 13.73 10.14
CA PRO A 80 11.62 14.23 10.80
C PRO A 80 11.40 15.72 10.51
N SER A 81 10.14 16.10 10.30
CA SER A 81 9.77 17.47 10.01
C SER A 81 8.32 17.71 10.44
N LEU A 82 7.88 18.95 10.34
CA LEU A 82 6.49 19.29 10.63
C LEU A 82 5.52 18.62 9.67
N ASN A 83 5.98 18.29 8.47
CA ASN A 83 5.15 17.58 7.52
C ASN A 83 4.78 16.19 8.02
N ASP A 84 5.52 15.63 8.95
CA ASP A 84 5.22 14.32 9.51
C ASP A 84 3.85 14.32 10.20
N THR A 85 3.47 15.41 10.81
CA THR A 85 2.15 15.52 11.45
C THR A 85 1.03 15.36 10.44
N LEU A 86 1.16 16.02 9.29
CA LEU A 86 0.18 15.90 8.22
C LEU A 86 0.17 14.50 7.63
N ALA A 87 1.36 13.93 7.45
CA ALA A 87 1.48 12.57 6.93
C ALA A 87 0.82 11.56 7.86
N VAL A 88 1.06 11.67 9.16
CA VAL A 88 0.44 10.78 10.14
C VAL A 88 -1.07 10.91 10.12
N ALA A 89 -1.59 12.15 10.08
CA ALA A 89 -3.03 12.37 10.05
C ALA A 89 -3.65 11.74 8.80
N ARG A 90 -3.01 11.90 7.66
CA ARG A 90 -3.50 11.33 6.41
C ARG A 90 -3.44 9.81 6.42
N LEU A 91 -2.35 9.24 6.90
CA LEU A 91 -2.19 7.78 7.00
C LEU A 91 -3.21 7.20 7.97
N ARG A 92 -3.51 7.90 9.06
CA ARG A 92 -4.54 7.43 9.98
C ARG A 92 -5.90 7.37 9.32
N ARG A 93 -6.25 8.41 8.57
CA ARG A 93 -7.52 8.44 7.87
C ARG A 93 -7.62 7.34 6.81
N LEU A 94 -6.59 7.19 6.00
CA LEU A 94 -6.56 6.18 4.96
C LEU A 94 -6.44 4.76 5.53
N GLY A 95 -5.66 4.62 6.59
CA GLY A 95 -5.47 3.31 7.23
C GLY A 95 -6.74 2.76 7.84
N ARG A 96 -7.65 3.61 8.27
CA ARG A 96 -8.93 3.14 8.80
C ARG A 96 -9.79 2.45 7.76
N ARG A 97 -9.55 2.76 6.48
CA ARG A 97 -10.29 2.18 5.37
C ARG A 97 -9.55 1.04 4.72
N ALA A 98 -8.31 0.82 5.09
CA ALA A 98 -7.48 -0.22 4.50
C ALA A 98 -7.55 -1.49 5.33
N ASP A 99 -7.53 -2.62 4.65
CA ASP A 99 -7.42 -3.92 5.31
C ASP A 99 -5.97 -4.21 5.68
N VAL A 100 -5.04 -3.71 4.85
CA VAL A 100 -3.60 -3.91 5.04
C VAL A 100 -2.89 -2.61 4.74
N LEU A 101 -1.93 -2.25 5.59
CA LEU A 101 -1.03 -1.15 5.32
C LEU A 101 0.38 -1.73 5.25
N HIS A 102 1.00 -1.58 4.11
CA HIS A 102 2.35 -2.08 3.88
C HIS A 102 3.29 -0.88 3.72
N ALA A 103 4.15 -0.68 4.70
CA ALA A 103 5.09 0.43 4.66
C ALA A 103 6.44 -0.06 4.13
N HIS A 104 6.98 0.68 3.19
CA HIS A 104 8.28 0.40 2.59
C HIS A 104 9.30 1.38 3.15
N GLY A 105 10.27 0.86 3.87
CA GLY A 105 11.35 1.66 4.44
C GLY A 105 11.06 2.10 5.87
N LEU A 106 12.13 2.53 6.52
CA LEU A 106 12.10 2.80 7.95
C LEU A 106 11.24 4.01 8.31
N ARG A 107 11.36 5.09 7.54
CA ARG A 107 10.61 6.31 7.80
C ARG A 107 9.12 6.09 7.62
N ALA A 108 8.74 5.45 6.50
CA ALA A 108 7.33 5.16 6.25
C ALA A 108 6.79 4.21 7.32
N GLY A 109 7.58 3.23 7.73
CA GLY A 109 7.19 2.31 8.78
C GLY A 109 6.96 3.01 10.11
N ALA A 110 7.82 3.94 10.47
CA ALA A 110 7.69 4.68 11.72
C ALA A 110 6.41 5.53 11.72
N LEU A 111 6.16 6.25 10.63
CA LEU A 111 4.98 7.11 10.54
C LEU A 111 3.69 6.28 10.48
N ALA A 112 3.71 5.15 9.80
CA ALA A 112 2.56 4.25 9.75
C ALA A 112 2.26 3.69 11.14
N ALA A 113 3.29 3.31 11.89
CA ALA A 113 3.10 2.82 13.24
C ALA A 113 2.48 3.88 14.13
N LEU A 114 2.91 5.14 14.02
CA LEU A 114 2.31 6.23 14.75
C LEU A 114 0.86 6.47 14.34
N ALA A 115 0.57 6.36 13.04
CA ALA A 115 -0.77 6.60 12.53
C ALA A 115 -1.76 5.54 13.02
N LEU A 116 -1.35 4.29 13.07
CA LEU A 116 -2.20 3.18 13.46
C LEU A 116 -2.09 2.84 14.94
N GLY A 117 -1.11 3.41 15.64
CA GLY A 117 -0.94 3.20 17.05
C GLY A 117 -2.06 3.82 17.87
N ARG A 118 -2.11 3.43 19.12
CA ARG A 118 -3.12 3.90 20.05
C ARG A 118 -2.56 4.82 21.08
#